data_1d8bde85591fffc0b2a3a51b6ab81af3
#
_entry.id   1d8bde85591fffc0b2a3a51b6ab81af3
#
_cell.length_a   1.000
_cell.length_b   1.000
_cell.length_c   1.000
_cell.angle_alpha   90.00
_cell.angle_beta   90.00
_cell.angle_gamma   90.00
#
_symmetry.space_group_name_H-M   'P 1'
#
loop_
_entity.id
_entity.type
_entity.pdbx_description
1 polymer ?
#
loop_
_entity_poly.entity_id
_entity_poly.type
_entity_poly.pdbx_seq_one_letter_code
_entity_poly.pdbx_strand_id
1 'polypeptide(L)'
;MNNLLDILNKSINYLEKKNIKNARIVTETVFSQILGIERIMLYANFEKVLSDGDIARIKEKLNEITTQNNEISDKEIFEGNSENLKSLIDKSVSYLEKNNINEAKLIAEIIFSHVLEIDRMLLFTKYKENLDKEKTDKIRNFIQKVGKEKFPVQYLLNEQEFYGRKFYVNTGVLIPRQDTEVLVEEAIKTLRSEKTETPKILDIGTGSGAIGITLALEIPDSKIMGTDISDKALEISEKNKSLLNAENIKFFKSDLFENIEYKKFDMIISNPPYIASDETKVMSEDTLLHEPDEALFAEDEGLYFYREISFQGKEYLRNGGYILFETGYKQAETVKKIMEITGYKNVNIIKDMQNIGRVVTGQKLES
;
A
#
# COMPACT_ATOMS: atom_id res chain seq x y z
N MET A 1 -31.28 35.34 8.49
CA MET A 1 -31.45 36.20 7.32
C MET A 1 -31.04 35.40 6.11
N ASN A 2 -31.86 35.40 5.05
CA ASN A 2 -31.57 34.58 3.85
C ASN A 2 -30.67 35.37 2.88
N ASN A 3 -29.47 35.82 3.31
CA ASN A 3 -28.54 36.46 2.44
C ASN A 3 -27.76 35.43 1.59
N LEU A 4 -27.22 35.86 0.47
CA LEU A 4 -26.56 35.01 -0.51
C LEU A 4 -25.40 34.24 0.11
N LEU A 5 -24.55 34.90 0.94
CA LEU A 5 -23.38 34.25 1.55
C LEU A 5 -23.77 33.14 2.53
N ASP A 6 -24.80 33.38 3.36
CA ASP A 6 -25.29 32.38 4.33
C ASP A 6 -25.83 31.13 3.63
N ILE A 7 -26.61 31.33 2.55
CA ILE A 7 -27.16 30.21 1.80
C ILE A 7 -26.07 29.50 0.98
N LEU A 8 -25.12 30.23 0.42
CA LEU A 8 -23.98 29.68 -0.30
C LEU A 8 -23.15 28.75 0.62
N ASN A 9 -22.78 29.22 1.81
CA ASN A 9 -22.01 28.45 2.78
C ASN A 9 -22.76 27.21 3.28
N LYS A 10 -24.07 27.33 3.55
CA LYS A 10 -24.91 26.18 3.93
C LYS A 10 -24.97 25.14 2.80
N SER A 11 -25.02 25.58 1.56
CA SER A 11 -25.06 24.72 0.38
C SER A 11 -23.72 24.02 0.15
N ILE A 12 -22.60 24.70 0.36
CA ILE A 12 -21.26 24.11 0.31
C ILE A 12 -21.16 22.99 1.37
N ASN A 13 -21.45 23.31 2.63
CA ASN A 13 -21.43 22.33 3.72
C ASN A 13 -22.39 21.14 3.48
N TYR A 14 -23.54 21.38 2.82
CA TYR A 14 -24.46 20.31 2.46
C TYR A 14 -23.83 19.35 1.43
N LEU A 15 -23.20 19.89 0.39
CA LEU A 15 -22.54 19.07 -0.64
C LEU A 15 -21.29 18.36 -0.09
N GLU A 16 -20.53 19.01 0.81
CA GLU A 16 -19.38 18.38 1.50
C GLU A 16 -19.81 17.19 2.34
N LYS A 17 -20.89 17.32 3.13
CA LYS A 17 -21.49 16.22 3.90
C LYS A 17 -22.03 15.08 3.02
N LYS A 18 -22.29 15.35 1.75
CA LYS A 18 -22.70 14.37 0.74
C LYS A 18 -21.52 13.87 -0.10
N ASN A 19 -20.27 14.14 0.33
CA ASN A 19 -19.04 13.74 -0.34
C ASN A 19 -18.93 14.19 -1.82
N ILE A 20 -19.51 15.34 -2.17
CA ILE A 20 -19.39 15.91 -3.51
C ILE A 20 -18.00 16.54 -3.66
N LYS A 21 -17.18 16.01 -4.56
CA LYS A 21 -15.87 16.62 -4.89
C LYS A 21 -16.06 18.06 -5.42
N ASN A 22 -15.16 18.96 -5.01
CA ASN A 22 -15.22 20.38 -5.38
C ASN A 22 -16.56 21.05 -5.03
N ALA A 23 -17.17 20.66 -3.89
CA ALA A 23 -18.47 21.14 -3.43
C ALA A 23 -18.63 22.67 -3.57
N ARG A 24 -17.59 23.45 -3.26
CA ARG A 24 -17.55 24.88 -3.42
C ARG A 24 -17.75 25.33 -4.87
N ILE A 25 -16.97 24.75 -5.80
CA ILE A 25 -17.06 25.10 -7.24
C ILE A 25 -18.43 24.72 -7.80
N VAL A 26 -18.93 23.54 -7.46
CA VAL A 26 -20.25 23.06 -7.86
C VAL A 26 -21.34 24.01 -7.35
N THR A 27 -21.31 24.36 -6.07
CA THR A 27 -22.29 25.27 -5.46
C THR A 27 -22.23 26.64 -6.15
N GLU A 28 -21.06 27.25 -6.29
CA GLU A 28 -20.88 28.54 -6.95
C GLU A 28 -21.41 28.53 -8.41
N THR A 29 -21.21 27.43 -9.11
CA THR A 29 -21.72 27.26 -10.49
C THR A 29 -23.24 27.21 -10.51
N VAL A 30 -23.89 26.49 -9.59
CA VAL A 30 -25.35 26.40 -9.46
C VAL A 30 -25.92 27.79 -9.15
N PHE A 31 -25.33 28.52 -8.21
CA PHE A 31 -25.76 29.87 -7.84
C PHE A 31 -25.60 30.83 -9.01
N SER A 32 -24.47 30.80 -9.71
CA SER A 32 -24.20 31.60 -10.90
C SER A 32 -25.26 31.38 -11.97
N GLN A 33 -25.60 30.13 -12.27
CA GLN A 33 -26.61 29.79 -13.27
C GLN A 33 -28.04 30.24 -12.89
N ILE A 34 -28.43 30.04 -11.63
CA ILE A 34 -29.79 30.35 -11.18
C ILE A 34 -30.00 31.87 -11.02
N LEU A 35 -28.98 32.57 -10.53
CA LEU A 35 -29.05 34.01 -10.28
C LEU A 35 -28.67 34.87 -11.51
N GLY A 36 -28.14 34.24 -12.58
CA GLY A 36 -27.73 34.94 -13.77
C GLY A 36 -26.56 35.89 -13.56
N ILE A 37 -25.64 35.61 -12.65
CA ILE A 37 -24.46 36.42 -12.32
C ILE A 37 -23.20 35.60 -12.43
N GLU A 38 -22.08 36.22 -12.80
CA GLU A 38 -20.79 35.54 -12.87
C GLU A 38 -20.33 35.06 -11.47
N ARG A 39 -19.63 33.93 -11.41
CA ARG A 39 -19.19 33.32 -10.13
C ARG A 39 -18.42 34.28 -9.23
N ILE A 40 -17.53 35.11 -9.81
CA ILE A 40 -16.76 36.09 -9.05
C ILE A 40 -17.68 37.15 -8.41
N MET A 41 -18.79 37.47 -9.05
CA MET A 41 -19.77 38.44 -8.58
C MET A 41 -20.64 37.93 -7.42
N LEU A 42 -20.66 36.60 -7.15
CA LEU A 42 -21.33 36.06 -5.96
C LEU A 42 -20.77 36.65 -4.69
N TYR A 43 -19.46 36.85 -4.63
CA TYR A 43 -18.78 37.42 -3.47
C TYR A 43 -18.90 38.96 -3.39
N ALA A 44 -19.11 39.64 -4.50
CA ALA A 44 -19.41 41.06 -4.51
C ALA A 44 -20.85 41.36 -4.07
N ASN A 45 -21.76 40.40 -4.18
CA ASN A 45 -23.18 40.52 -3.85
C ASN A 45 -23.57 39.74 -2.58
N PHE A 46 -22.65 39.50 -1.66
CA PHE A 46 -22.84 38.62 -0.50
C PHE A 46 -24.00 39.02 0.44
N GLU A 47 -24.35 40.33 0.52
CA GLU A 47 -25.46 40.85 1.34
C GLU A 47 -26.83 40.72 0.64
N LYS A 48 -26.87 40.38 -0.66
CA LYS A 48 -28.11 40.26 -1.42
C LYS A 48 -29.02 39.23 -0.77
N VAL A 49 -30.25 39.63 -0.44
CA VAL A 49 -31.30 38.73 0.02
C VAL A 49 -31.85 37.98 -1.18
N LEU A 50 -31.83 36.64 -1.11
CA LEU A 50 -32.38 35.78 -2.15
C LEU A 50 -33.89 35.64 -2.01
N SER A 51 -34.60 35.57 -3.12
CA SER A 51 -36.02 35.28 -3.12
C SER A 51 -36.29 33.81 -2.73
N ASP A 52 -37.43 33.54 -2.16
CA ASP A 52 -37.85 32.17 -1.82
C ASP A 52 -37.84 31.25 -3.07
N GLY A 53 -38.19 31.80 -4.25
CA GLY A 53 -38.11 31.11 -5.53
C GLY A 53 -36.71 30.74 -5.95
N ASP A 54 -35.72 31.63 -5.74
CA ASP A 54 -34.32 31.32 -6.05
C ASP A 54 -33.77 30.26 -5.11
N ILE A 55 -34.11 30.36 -3.81
CA ILE A 55 -33.70 29.38 -2.81
C ILE A 55 -34.29 28.01 -3.12
N ALA A 56 -35.57 27.94 -3.55
CA ALA A 56 -36.19 26.68 -3.95
C ALA A 56 -35.48 26.04 -5.16
N ARG A 57 -35.21 26.83 -6.20
CA ARG A 57 -34.48 26.35 -7.41
C ARG A 57 -33.06 25.88 -7.09
N ILE A 58 -32.35 26.62 -6.19
CA ILE A 58 -31.01 26.22 -5.74
C ILE A 58 -31.08 24.87 -5.00
N LYS A 59 -32.01 24.72 -4.04
CA LYS A 59 -32.20 23.45 -3.32
C LYS A 59 -32.52 22.28 -4.24
N GLU A 60 -33.44 22.50 -5.17
CA GLU A 60 -33.84 21.50 -6.17
C GLU A 60 -32.63 21.05 -6.98
N LYS A 61 -31.85 22.02 -7.51
CA LYS A 61 -30.66 21.71 -8.32
C LYS A 61 -29.55 21.00 -7.54
N LEU A 62 -29.34 21.40 -6.29
CA LEU A 62 -28.37 20.72 -5.40
C LEU A 62 -28.85 19.31 -5.04
N ASN A 63 -30.16 19.11 -4.85
CA ASN A 63 -30.73 17.79 -4.63
C ASN A 63 -30.59 16.91 -5.87
N GLU A 64 -30.87 17.43 -7.09
CA GLU A 64 -30.61 16.70 -8.34
C GLU A 64 -29.15 16.23 -8.43
N ILE A 65 -28.19 17.13 -8.13
CA ILE A 65 -26.76 16.80 -8.15
C ILE A 65 -26.42 15.72 -7.11
N THR A 66 -27.00 15.79 -5.92
CA THR A 66 -26.77 14.77 -4.87
C THR A 66 -27.48 13.47 -5.19
N THR A 67 -28.67 13.51 -5.80
CA THR A 67 -29.40 12.33 -6.26
C THR A 67 -28.69 11.68 -7.44
N GLN A 68 -28.26 12.44 -8.43
CA GLN A 68 -27.44 11.93 -9.54
C GLN A 68 -26.10 11.36 -9.08
N ASN A 69 -25.50 11.92 -8.05
CA ASN A 69 -24.27 11.36 -7.44
C ASN A 69 -24.54 10.08 -6.61
N ASN A 70 -25.74 9.95 -6.01
CA ASN A 70 -26.15 8.74 -5.29
C ASN A 70 -26.75 7.66 -6.22
N GLU A 71 -27.25 8.05 -7.41
CA GLU A 71 -27.95 7.18 -8.36
C GLU A 71 -27.11 6.73 -9.56
N ILE A 72 -25.81 6.98 -9.60
CA ILE A 72 -24.98 6.09 -10.41
C ILE A 72 -24.93 4.77 -9.62
N SER A 73 -26.03 4.03 -9.70
CA SER A 73 -26.13 2.69 -9.15
C SER A 73 -25.03 1.86 -9.80
N ASP A 74 -24.53 0.86 -9.08
CA ASP A 74 -23.57 -0.10 -9.60
C ASP A 74 -23.93 -0.70 -10.96
N LYS A 75 -25.20 -0.60 -11.36
CA LYS A 75 -25.73 -1.01 -12.66
C LYS A 75 -25.36 -0.05 -13.78
N GLU A 76 -25.43 1.27 -13.56
CA GLU A 76 -25.27 2.25 -14.65
C GLU A 76 -23.83 2.43 -15.16
N ILE A 77 -22.82 2.11 -14.34
CA ILE A 77 -21.41 2.23 -14.76
C ILE A 77 -21.10 1.29 -15.92
N PHE A 78 -21.85 0.18 -16.02
CA PHE A 78 -21.58 -0.89 -16.97
C PHE A 78 -22.82 -1.32 -17.78
N GLU A 79 -23.98 -0.64 -17.67
CA GLU A 79 -25.15 -0.85 -18.52
C GLU A 79 -25.05 0.01 -19.78
N GLY A 80 -24.44 -0.55 -20.82
CA GLY A 80 -24.39 0.03 -22.15
C GLY A 80 -23.93 -1.04 -23.14
N ASN A 81 -24.73 -1.24 -24.20
CA ASN A 81 -24.35 -2.11 -25.30
C ASN A 81 -23.14 -1.51 -26.04
N SER A 82 -22.02 -2.28 -26.15
CA SER A 82 -20.85 -2.02 -26.96
C SER A 82 -20.08 -0.72 -26.63
N GLU A 83 -19.58 -0.60 -25.40
CA GLU A 83 -18.63 0.45 -25.06
C GLU A 83 -17.20 0.04 -25.40
N ASN A 84 -16.41 0.99 -25.93
CA ASN A 84 -15.00 0.75 -26.19
C ASN A 84 -14.21 0.72 -24.88
N LEU A 85 -13.03 0.09 -24.93
CA LEU A 85 -12.14 -0.10 -23.80
C LEU A 85 -11.85 1.21 -23.05
N LYS A 86 -11.63 2.33 -23.78
CA LYS A 86 -11.37 3.63 -23.15
C LYS A 86 -12.51 4.09 -22.27
N SER A 87 -13.73 4.01 -22.77
CA SER A 87 -14.94 4.40 -22.01
C SER A 87 -15.08 3.57 -20.73
N LEU A 88 -14.84 2.26 -20.81
CA LEU A 88 -14.88 1.37 -19.64
C LEU A 88 -13.82 1.73 -18.60
N ILE A 89 -12.59 2.05 -19.04
CA ILE A 89 -11.52 2.51 -18.14
C ILE A 89 -11.92 3.83 -17.48
N ASP A 90 -12.37 4.83 -18.25
CA ASP A 90 -12.74 6.15 -17.72
C ASP A 90 -13.88 6.04 -16.68
N LYS A 91 -14.87 5.19 -16.92
CA LYS A 91 -15.95 4.89 -15.96
C LYS A 91 -15.43 4.19 -14.70
N SER A 92 -14.54 3.22 -14.86
CA SER A 92 -13.93 2.50 -13.73
C SER A 92 -13.10 3.44 -12.86
N VAL A 93 -12.31 4.32 -13.46
CA VAL A 93 -11.56 5.36 -12.75
C VAL A 93 -12.50 6.25 -11.96
N SER A 94 -13.55 6.77 -12.60
CA SER A 94 -14.54 7.63 -11.93
C SER A 94 -15.23 6.93 -10.75
N TYR A 95 -15.51 5.62 -10.89
CA TYR A 95 -16.10 4.83 -9.81
C TYR A 95 -15.13 4.65 -8.63
N LEU A 96 -13.87 4.30 -8.90
CA LEU A 96 -12.85 4.14 -7.86
C LEU A 96 -12.59 5.47 -7.14
N GLU A 97 -12.51 6.59 -7.89
CA GLU A 97 -12.37 7.91 -7.31
C GLU A 97 -13.53 8.31 -6.40
N LYS A 98 -14.79 8.01 -6.79
CA LYS A 98 -15.99 8.24 -5.96
C LYS A 98 -15.94 7.44 -4.65
N ASN A 99 -15.35 6.26 -4.70
CA ASN A 99 -15.14 5.42 -3.52
C ASN A 99 -13.85 5.75 -2.75
N ASN A 100 -13.23 6.93 -2.99
CA ASN A 100 -12.00 7.39 -2.33
C ASN A 100 -10.81 6.42 -2.44
N ILE A 101 -10.68 5.74 -3.58
CA ILE A 101 -9.52 4.89 -3.86
C ILE A 101 -8.40 5.79 -4.38
N ASN A 102 -7.26 5.76 -3.69
CA ASN A 102 -6.06 6.43 -4.15
C ASN A 102 -5.55 5.76 -5.43
N GLU A 103 -4.87 6.54 -6.30
CA GLU A 103 -4.33 6.03 -7.56
C GLU A 103 -5.34 5.28 -8.44
N ALA A 104 -6.62 5.71 -8.40
CA ALA A 104 -7.74 5.06 -9.09
C ALA A 104 -7.46 4.69 -10.55
N LYS A 105 -6.76 5.58 -11.29
CA LYS A 105 -6.37 5.33 -12.67
C LYS A 105 -5.38 4.18 -12.79
N LEU A 106 -4.34 4.15 -11.95
CA LEU A 106 -3.34 3.09 -11.95
C LEU A 106 -4.00 1.73 -11.64
N ILE A 107 -4.84 1.70 -10.62
CA ILE A 107 -5.56 0.48 -10.21
C ILE A 107 -6.48 -0.02 -11.32
N ALA A 108 -7.25 0.87 -11.95
CA ALA A 108 -8.08 0.50 -13.10
C ALA A 108 -7.22 -0.09 -14.23
N GLU A 109 -6.15 0.61 -14.64
CA GLU A 109 -5.25 0.12 -15.70
C GLU A 109 -4.63 -1.24 -15.37
N ILE A 110 -4.24 -1.49 -14.12
CA ILE A 110 -3.73 -2.79 -13.66
C ILE A 110 -4.79 -3.88 -13.82
N ILE A 111 -6.03 -3.63 -13.38
CA ILE A 111 -7.14 -4.59 -13.50
C ILE A 111 -7.43 -4.92 -14.97
N PHE A 112 -7.51 -3.90 -15.82
CA PHE A 112 -7.75 -4.08 -17.26
C PHE A 112 -6.60 -4.84 -17.94
N SER A 113 -5.36 -4.48 -17.64
CA SER A 113 -4.16 -5.16 -18.13
C SER A 113 -4.18 -6.65 -17.79
N HIS A 114 -4.47 -6.97 -16.52
CA HIS A 114 -4.54 -8.34 -16.05
C HIS A 114 -5.66 -9.16 -16.75
N VAL A 115 -6.88 -8.60 -16.85
CA VAL A 115 -8.00 -9.32 -17.47
C VAL A 115 -7.83 -9.48 -18.98
N LEU A 116 -7.14 -8.55 -19.62
CA LEU A 116 -6.86 -8.58 -21.05
C LEU A 116 -5.57 -9.34 -21.40
N GLU A 117 -4.77 -9.71 -20.39
CA GLU A 117 -3.47 -10.38 -20.55
C GLU A 117 -2.51 -9.61 -21.47
N ILE A 118 -2.50 -8.28 -21.33
CA ILE A 118 -1.63 -7.39 -22.09
C ILE A 118 -0.83 -6.50 -21.15
N ASP A 119 0.33 -6.05 -21.61
CA ASP A 119 1.10 -5.05 -20.86
C ASP A 119 0.29 -3.76 -20.68
N ARG A 120 0.34 -3.18 -19.47
CA ARG A 120 -0.36 -1.94 -19.12
C ARG A 120 -0.02 -0.79 -20.08
N MET A 121 1.24 -0.71 -20.51
CA MET A 121 1.70 0.30 -21.46
C MET A 121 1.06 0.13 -22.86
N LEU A 122 0.52 -1.04 -23.16
CA LEU A 122 -0.13 -1.31 -24.44
C LEU A 122 -1.66 -1.10 -24.41
N LEU A 123 -2.26 -0.83 -23.25
CA LEU A 123 -3.71 -0.61 -23.14
C LEU A 123 -4.21 0.48 -24.11
N PHE A 124 -3.43 1.55 -24.28
CA PHE A 124 -3.83 2.66 -25.17
C PHE A 124 -3.99 2.24 -26.62
N THR A 125 -3.28 1.21 -27.07
CA THR A 125 -3.38 0.71 -28.46
C THR A 125 -4.73 0.06 -28.75
N LYS A 126 -5.42 -0.38 -27.67
CA LYS A 126 -6.70 -1.09 -27.72
C LYS A 126 -7.90 -0.27 -27.32
N TYR A 127 -7.76 1.03 -27.07
CA TYR A 127 -8.81 1.92 -26.59
C TYR A 127 -10.09 1.92 -27.44
N LYS A 128 -9.98 1.63 -28.73
CA LYS A 128 -11.13 1.57 -29.66
C LYS A 128 -11.80 0.19 -29.75
N GLU A 129 -11.17 -0.84 -29.17
CA GLU A 129 -11.74 -2.19 -29.16
C GLU A 129 -12.91 -2.29 -28.18
N ASN A 130 -13.93 -3.06 -28.53
CA ASN A 130 -15.01 -3.42 -27.62
C ASN A 130 -14.64 -4.73 -26.91
N LEU A 131 -14.95 -4.80 -25.62
CA LEU A 131 -14.74 -6.02 -24.85
C LEU A 131 -15.96 -6.94 -24.95
N ASP A 132 -15.70 -8.24 -24.89
CA ASP A 132 -16.73 -9.23 -24.71
C ASP A 132 -17.37 -9.11 -23.31
N LYS A 133 -18.54 -9.73 -23.16
CA LYS A 133 -19.31 -9.64 -21.91
C LYS A 133 -18.59 -10.29 -20.72
N GLU A 134 -17.90 -11.40 -20.94
CA GLU A 134 -17.21 -12.15 -19.89
C GLU A 134 -16.10 -11.29 -19.27
N LYS A 135 -15.23 -10.69 -20.10
CA LYS A 135 -14.16 -9.80 -19.63
C LYS A 135 -14.72 -8.56 -18.96
N THR A 136 -15.79 -7.98 -19.53
CA THR A 136 -16.46 -6.81 -18.94
C THR A 136 -17.02 -7.13 -17.56
N ASP A 137 -17.68 -8.26 -17.37
CA ASP A 137 -18.25 -8.68 -16.09
C ASP A 137 -17.14 -9.00 -15.08
N LYS A 138 -16.03 -9.60 -15.50
CA LYS A 138 -14.85 -9.86 -14.64
C LYS A 138 -14.23 -8.55 -14.16
N ILE A 139 -14.02 -7.59 -15.07
CA ILE A 139 -13.50 -6.25 -14.73
C ILE A 139 -14.43 -5.54 -13.75
N ARG A 140 -15.74 -5.54 -14.04
CA ARG A 140 -16.75 -4.96 -13.15
C ARG A 140 -16.64 -5.50 -11.73
N ASN A 141 -16.61 -6.83 -11.59
CA ASN A 141 -16.51 -7.48 -10.30
C ASN A 141 -15.23 -7.05 -9.55
N PHE A 142 -14.10 -6.96 -10.24
CA PHE A 142 -12.83 -6.53 -9.65
C PHE A 142 -12.89 -5.06 -9.21
N ILE A 143 -13.37 -4.17 -10.06
CA ILE A 143 -13.53 -2.74 -9.75
C ILE A 143 -14.47 -2.53 -8.56
N GLN A 144 -15.56 -3.30 -8.47
CA GLN A 144 -16.50 -3.22 -7.35
C GLN A 144 -15.86 -3.69 -6.03
N LYS A 145 -15.11 -4.77 -6.03
CA LYS A 145 -14.40 -5.25 -4.83
C LYS A 145 -13.40 -4.21 -4.32
N VAL A 146 -12.59 -3.65 -5.20
CA VAL A 146 -11.64 -2.61 -4.81
C VAL A 146 -12.37 -1.36 -4.31
N GLY A 147 -13.42 -0.91 -5.01
CA GLY A 147 -14.12 0.32 -4.65
C GLY A 147 -14.91 0.22 -3.34
N LYS A 148 -15.72 -0.83 -3.19
CA LYS A 148 -16.64 -0.99 -2.04
C LYS A 148 -16.01 -1.66 -0.84
N GLU A 149 -15.32 -2.77 -1.09
CA GLU A 149 -14.76 -3.61 -0.04
C GLU A 149 -13.36 -3.15 0.36
N LYS A 150 -12.79 -2.15 -0.35
CA LYS A 150 -11.38 -1.71 -0.18
C LYS A 150 -10.39 -2.86 -0.34
N PHE A 151 -10.77 -3.89 -1.11
CA PHE A 151 -9.95 -5.07 -1.26
C PHE A 151 -8.69 -4.73 -2.06
N PRO A 152 -7.48 -5.02 -1.53
CA PRO A 152 -6.22 -4.70 -2.23
C PRO A 152 -6.18 -5.36 -3.60
N VAL A 153 -5.86 -4.56 -4.63
CA VAL A 153 -5.78 -5.07 -6.00
C VAL A 153 -4.72 -6.18 -6.12
N GLN A 154 -3.66 -6.13 -5.35
CA GLN A 154 -2.61 -7.13 -5.30
C GLN A 154 -3.14 -8.50 -4.86
N TYR A 155 -4.00 -8.54 -3.84
CA TYR A 155 -4.64 -9.79 -3.41
C TYR A 155 -5.67 -10.27 -4.41
N LEU A 156 -6.36 -9.34 -5.07
CA LEU A 156 -7.34 -9.67 -6.09
C LEU A 156 -6.69 -10.38 -7.30
N LEU A 157 -5.51 -9.91 -7.68
CA LEU A 157 -4.73 -10.45 -8.78
C LEU A 157 -3.75 -11.55 -8.35
N ASN A 158 -3.59 -11.75 -7.06
CA ASN A 158 -2.59 -12.63 -6.46
C ASN A 158 -1.15 -12.32 -6.91
N GLU A 159 -0.84 -11.05 -7.12
CA GLU A 159 0.45 -10.63 -7.64
C GLU A 159 0.88 -9.27 -7.05
N GLN A 160 2.14 -9.18 -6.65
CA GLN A 160 2.82 -7.94 -6.31
C GLN A 160 4.21 -7.92 -6.93
N GLU A 161 4.55 -6.83 -7.58
CA GLU A 161 5.90 -6.61 -8.05
C GLU A 161 6.81 -6.14 -6.89
N PHE A 162 7.96 -6.78 -6.72
CA PHE A 162 8.98 -6.41 -5.77
C PHE A 162 10.37 -6.69 -6.36
N TYR A 163 11.23 -5.70 -6.35
CA TYR A 163 12.59 -5.77 -6.90
C TYR A 163 12.62 -6.30 -8.35
N GLY A 164 11.70 -5.82 -9.19
CA GLY A 164 11.53 -6.22 -10.58
C GLY A 164 11.05 -7.66 -10.79
N ARG A 165 10.51 -8.32 -9.77
CA ARG A 165 9.98 -9.70 -9.82
C ARG A 165 8.55 -9.77 -9.35
N LYS A 166 7.78 -10.70 -9.89
CA LYS A 166 6.39 -10.93 -9.52
C LYS A 166 6.30 -11.95 -8.40
N PHE A 167 5.81 -11.53 -7.25
CA PHE A 167 5.54 -12.38 -6.09
C PHE A 167 4.05 -12.69 -6.01
N TYR A 168 3.72 -13.93 -5.74
CA TYR A 168 2.37 -14.33 -5.37
C TYR A 168 2.06 -13.81 -3.97
N VAL A 169 0.89 -13.19 -3.81
CA VAL A 169 0.39 -12.67 -2.53
C VAL A 169 -1.09 -12.99 -2.35
N ASN A 170 -1.53 -13.17 -1.13
CA ASN A 170 -2.93 -13.23 -0.72
C ASN A 170 -3.07 -12.71 0.72
N THR A 171 -4.27 -12.73 1.26
CA THR A 171 -4.58 -12.23 2.62
C THR A 171 -3.84 -12.94 3.77
N GLY A 172 -2.92 -13.83 3.48
CA GLY A 172 -2.08 -14.53 4.48
C GLY A 172 -0.73 -13.90 4.74
N VAL A 173 -0.34 -12.85 4.00
CA VAL A 173 0.96 -12.17 4.13
C VAL A 173 0.82 -10.68 3.90
N LEU A 174 1.73 -9.90 4.47
CA LEU A 174 1.92 -8.49 4.11
C LEU A 174 2.23 -8.37 2.61
N ILE A 175 1.59 -7.42 1.93
CA ILE A 175 1.94 -7.07 0.55
C ILE A 175 3.33 -6.43 0.56
N PRO A 176 4.33 -6.98 -0.16
CA PRO A 176 5.67 -6.37 -0.24
C PRO A 176 5.63 -4.91 -0.65
N ARG A 177 6.32 -4.05 0.11
CA ARG A 177 6.35 -2.59 -0.11
C ARG A 177 7.64 -2.18 -0.83
N GLN A 178 7.57 -1.12 -1.63
CA GLN A 178 8.75 -0.56 -2.30
C GLN A 178 9.80 -0.07 -1.29
N ASP A 179 9.38 0.48 -0.15
CA ASP A 179 10.29 0.92 0.90
C ASP A 179 11.20 -0.23 1.42
N THR A 180 10.70 -1.47 1.39
CA THR A 180 11.45 -2.68 1.76
C THR A 180 12.59 -2.99 0.77
N GLU A 181 12.54 -2.47 -0.45
CA GLU A 181 13.64 -2.62 -1.42
C GLU A 181 14.92 -1.94 -0.94
N VAL A 182 14.82 -0.85 -0.17
CA VAL A 182 15.97 -0.17 0.45
C VAL A 182 16.71 -1.11 1.43
N LEU A 183 15.95 -1.95 2.17
CA LEU A 183 16.53 -2.95 3.07
C LEU A 183 17.31 -4.01 2.29
N VAL A 184 16.75 -4.49 1.19
CA VAL A 184 17.41 -5.47 0.29
C VAL A 184 18.68 -4.88 -0.34
N GLU A 185 18.59 -3.66 -0.86
CA GLU A 185 19.76 -2.95 -1.45
C GLU A 185 20.91 -2.82 -0.47
N GLU A 186 20.63 -2.38 0.76
CA GLU A 186 21.68 -2.23 1.79
C GLU A 186 22.23 -3.58 2.22
N ALA A 187 21.40 -4.64 2.28
CA ALA A 187 21.86 -6.00 2.55
C ALA A 187 22.85 -6.50 1.48
N ILE A 188 22.48 -6.34 0.20
CA ILE A 188 23.33 -6.72 -0.94
C ILE A 188 24.65 -5.96 -0.91
N LYS A 189 24.62 -4.65 -0.70
CA LYS A 189 25.79 -3.78 -0.63
C LYS A 189 26.71 -4.21 0.51
N THR A 190 26.18 -4.47 1.70
CA THR A 190 26.92 -4.92 2.87
C THR A 190 27.59 -6.27 2.60
N LEU A 191 26.87 -7.25 2.11
CA LEU A 191 27.41 -8.60 1.84
C LEU A 191 28.50 -8.59 0.75
N ARG A 192 28.32 -7.79 -0.29
CA ARG A 192 29.34 -7.63 -1.35
C ARG A 192 30.62 -6.95 -0.83
N SER A 193 30.50 -6.01 0.12
CA SER A 193 31.67 -5.35 0.72
C SER A 193 32.49 -6.27 1.60
N GLU A 194 31.82 -7.20 2.30
CA GLU A 194 32.47 -8.18 3.20
C GLU A 194 33.20 -9.30 2.45
N LYS A 195 32.97 -9.48 1.16
CA LYS A 195 33.59 -10.51 0.30
C LYS A 195 33.48 -11.94 0.86
N THR A 196 32.39 -12.23 1.57
CA THR A 196 32.11 -13.59 2.07
C THR A 196 31.72 -14.48 0.89
N GLU A 197 32.43 -15.59 0.69
CA GLU A 197 32.23 -16.49 -0.47
C GLU A 197 30.82 -17.14 -0.45
N THR A 198 30.35 -17.59 0.72
CA THR A 198 29.04 -18.23 0.88
C THR A 198 28.33 -17.63 2.09
N PRO A 199 27.74 -16.44 1.96
CA PRO A 199 27.11 -15.77 3.10
C PRO A 199 25.88 -16.54 3.57
N LYS A 200 25.74 -16.67 4.90
CA LYS A 200 24.61 -17.29 5.57
C LYS A 200 23.71 -16.23 6.14
N ILE A 201 22.48 -16.20 5.69
CA ILE A 201 21.53 -15.12 5.98
C ILE A 201 20.29 -15.71 6.66
N LEU A 202 19.81 -15.04 7.69
CA LEU A 202 18.55 -15.34 8.36
C LEU A 202 17.58 -14.19 8.11
N ASP A 203 16.45 -14.50 7.46
CA ASP A 203 15.31 -13.60 7.23
C ASP A 203 14.21 -13.94 8.24
N ILE A 204 13.98 -13.07 9.23
CA ILE A 204 12.99 -13.27 10.30
C ILE A 204 11.70 -12.53 9.96
N GLY A 205 10.56 -13.23 10.06
CA GLY A 205 9.26 -12.73 9.61
C GLY A 205 9.23 -12.62 8.09
N THR A 206 9.58 -13.72 7.40
CA THR A 206 9.81 -13.72 5.95
C THR A 206 8.56 -13.39 5.12
N GLY A 207 7.36 -13.58 5.68
CA GLY A 207 6.09 -13.27 5.02
C GLY A 207 5.93 -13.97 3.68
N SER A 208 5.83 -13.21 2.61
CA SER A 208 5.78 -13.73 1.24
C SER A 208 7.11 -14.31 0.73
N GLY A 209 8.18 -14.19 1.51
CA GLY A 209 9.55 -14.53 1.09
C GLY A 209 10.24 -13.43 0.28
N ALA A 210 9.67 -12.24 0.18
CA ALA A 210 10.14 -11.19 -0.73
C ALA A 210 11.60 -10.80 -0.48
N ILE A 211 12.01 -10.60 0.78
CA ILE A 211 13.38 -10.25 1.15
C ILE A 211 14.32 -11.44 0.89
N GLY A 212 14.04 -12.58 1.53
CA GLY A 212 14.91 -13.74 1.46
C GLY A 212 15.08 -14.29 0.05
N ILE A 213 14.00 -14.40 -0.73
CA ILE A 213 14.05 -14.87 -2.12
C ILE A 213 14.82 -13.89 -3.01
N THR A 214 14.60 -12.58 -2.84
CA THR A 214 15.34 -11.59 -3.62
C THR A 214 16.83 -11.68 -3.31
N LEU A 215 17.23 -11.78 -2.05
CA LEU A 215 18.63 -11.99 -1.67
C LEU A 215 19.20 -13.29 -2.25
N ALA A 216 18.41 -14.36 -2.28
CA ALA A 216 18.82 -15.65 -2.86
C ALA A 216 19.16 -15.53 -4.34
N LEU A 217 18.37 -14.75 -5.07
CA LEU A 217 18.55 -14.54 -6.51
C LEU A 217 19.68 -13.54 -6.83
N GLU A 218 19.87 -12.50 -5.99
CA GLU A 218 20.90 -11.48 -6.17
C GLU A 218 22.30 -11.94 -5.69
N ILE A 219 22.35 -12.94 -4.82
CA ILE A 219 23.58 -13.52 -4.26
C ILE A 219 23.48 -15.05 -4.36
N PRO A 220 23.68 -15.64 -5.56
CA PRO A 220 23.44 -17.06 -5.80
C PRO A 220 24.26 -18.02 -4.92
N ASP A 221 25.44 -17.60 -4.49
CA ASP A 221 26.30 -18.39 -3.60
C ASP A 221 25.89 -18.32 -2.12
N SER A 222 24.86 -17.56 -1.77
CA SER A 222 24.35 -17.45 -0.39
C SER A 222 23.60 -18.72 0.05
N LYS A 223 23.47 -18.89 1.35
CA LYS A 223 22.57 -19.86 1.99
C LYS A 223 21.61 -19.11 2.89
N ILE A 224 20.34 -19.11 2.53
CA ILE A 224 19.33 -18.32 3.22
C ILE A 224 18.36 -19.22 3.98
N MET A 225 18.06 -18.82 5.19
CA MET A 225 16.99 -19.35 6.02
C MET A 225 15.95 -18.28 6.21
N GLY A 226 14.72 -18.51 5.76
CA GLY A 226 13.58 -17.67 6.06
C GLY A 226 12.75 -18.29 7.16
N THR A 227 12.32 -17.51 8.14
CA THR A 227 11.46 -18.00 9.23
C THR A 227 10.22 -17.16 9.37
N ASP A 228 9.12 -17.79 9.74
CA ASP A 228 7.86 -17.13 10.06
C ASP A 228 7.09 -17.95 11.10
N ILE A 229 6.25 -17.30 11.89
CA ILE A 229 5.35 -17.96 12.83
C ILE A 229 4.10 -18.49 12.13
N SER A 230 3.71 -17.88 11.02
CA SER A 230 2.50 -18.17 10.25
C SER A 230 2.71 -19.29 9.24
N ASP A 231 1.96 -20.39 9.38
CA ASP A 231 1.96 -21.47 8.38
C ASP A 231 1.52 -20.98 6.99
N LYS A 232 0.59 -20.01 6.93
CA LYS A 232 0.15 -19.39 5.66
C LYS A 232 1.27 -18.62 4.98
N ALA A 233 2.07 -17.87 5.75
CA ALA A 233 3.22 -17.16 5.22
C ALA A 233 4.24 -18.14 4.65
N LEU A 234 4.53 -19.23 5.34
CA LEU A 234 5.45 -20.26 4.86
C LEU A 234 4.95 -20.96 3.60
N GLU A 235 3.65 -21.24 3.49
CA GLU A 235 3.05 -21.79 2.28
C GLU A 235 3.23 -20.84 1.08
N ILE A 236 3.01 -19.54 1.28
CA ILE A 236 3.16 -18.51 0.26
C ILE A 236 4.62 -18.33 -0.13
N SER A 237 5.54 -18.30 0.84
CA SER A 237 6.97 -18.17 0.58
C SER A 237 7.54 -19.38 -0.19
N GLU A 238 7.14 -20.61 0.14
CA GLU A 238 7.52 -21.81 -0.63
C GLU A 238 6.95 -21.79 -2.06
N LYS A 239 5.72 -21.28 -2.24
CA LYS A 239 5.15 -21.07 -3.57
C LYS A 239 5.96 -20.06 -4.37
N ASN A 240 6.33 -18.93 -3.77
CA ASN A 240 7.14 -17.89 -4.42
C ASN A 240 8.56 -18.39 -4.76
N LYS A 241 9.18 -19.12 -3.84
CA LYS A 241 10.47 -19.78 -4.08
C LYS A 241 10.40 -20.66 -5.32
N SER A 242 9.35 -21.46 -5.43
CA SER A 242 9.15 -22.35 -6.58
C SER A 242 8.90 -21.58 -7.88
N LEU A 243 8.06 -20.53 -7.84
CA LEU A 243 7.75 -19.68 -8.99
C LEU A 243 8.99 -18.93 -9.53
N LEU A 244 9.87 -18.50 -8.62
CA LEU A 244 11.05 -17.71 -8.94
C LEU A 244 12.35 -18.54 -9.06
N ASN A 245 12.27 -19.86 -8.85
CA ASN A 245 13.41 -20.79 -8.92
C ASN A 245 14.56 -20.41 -7.95
N ALA A 246 14.24 -20.01 -6.73
CA ALA A 246 15.24 -19.66 -5.72
C ALA A 246 15.63 -20.90 -4.91
N GLU A 247 16.67 -21.64 -5.34
CA GLU A 247 17.04 -22.95 -4.76
C GLU A 247 17.86 -22.83 -3.47
N ASN A 248 18.54 -21.72 -3.24
CA ASN A 248 19.46 -21.48 -2.12
C ASN A 248 18.79 -20.89 -0.85
N ILE A 249 17.45 -20.90 -0.78
CA ILE A 249 16.65 -20.52 0.39
C ILE A 249 15.81 -21.69 0.89
N LYS A 250 15.66 -21.80 2.22
CA LYS A 250 14.76 -22.74 2.88
C LYS A 250 13.93 -22.01 3.92
N PHE A 251 12.66 -22.39 4.04
CA PHE A 251 11.74 -21.79 4.99
C PHE A 251 11.44 -22.73 6.14
N PHE A 252 11.30 -22.19 7.37
CA PHE A 252 11.04 -22.93 8.58
C PHE A 252 10.06 -22.18 9.49
N LYS A 253 9.22 -22.92 10.20
CA LYS A 253 8.35 -22.33 11.22
C LYS A 253 9.16 -22.05 12.48
N SER A 254 9.16 -20.78 12.91
CA SER A 254 9.81 -20.37 14.16
C SER A 254 9.13 -19.11 14.70
N ASP A 255 8.90 -19.06 15.99
CA ASP A 255 8.69 -17.80 16.69
C ASP A 255 10.09 -17.23 16.99
N LEU A 256 10.41 -16.14 16.28
CA LEU A 256 11.74 -15.56 16.28
C LEU A 256 12.84 -16.63 16.10
N PHE A 257 13.57 -16.95 17.17
CA PHE A 257 14.73 -17.86 17.16
C PHE A 257 14.45 -19.23 17.75
N GLU A 258 13.24 -19.54 18.23
CA GLU A 258 12.96 -20.75 19.03
C GLU A 258 13.38 -22.06 18.35
N ASN A 259 13.17 -22.17 17.03
CA ASN A 259 13.46 -23.39 16.28
C ASN A 259 14.70 -23.29 15.40
N ILE A 260 15.60 -22.33 15.69
CA ILE A 260 16.82 -22.12 14.92
C ILE A 260 18.00 -22.77 15.64
N GLU A 261 18.44 -23.92 15.14
CA GLU A 261 19.62 -24.62 15.70
C GLU A 261 20.95 -24.03 15.24
N TYR A 262 20.99 -23.48 14.00
CA TYR A 262 22.20 -22.94 13.43
C TYR A 262 22.54 -21.58 14.03
N LYS A 263 23.79 -21.43 14.46
CA LYS A 263 24.39 -20.15 14.91
C LYS A 263 25.52 -19.77 13.96
N LYS A 264 25.91 -18.50 13.95
CA LYS A 264 26.97 -17.89 13.13
C LYS A 264 26.50 -17.46 11.73
N PHE A 265 25.33 -16.85 11.66
CA PHE A 265 24.92 -16.13 10.44
C PHE A 265 25.84 -14.94 10.16
N ASP A 266 26.06 -14.66 8.88
CA ASP A 266 26.73 -13.46 8.41
C ASP A 266 25.82 -12.25 8.52
N MET A 267 24.50 -12.48 8.32
CA MET A 267 23.48 -11.44 8.39
C MET A 267 22.18 -11.98 8.97
N ILE A 268 21.56 -11.17 9.82
CA ILE A 268 20.14 -11.29 10.20
C ILE A 268 19.42 -10.08 9.62
N ILE A 269 18.32 -10.31 8.94
CA ILE A 269 17.51 -9.28 8.30
C ILE A 269 16.05 -9.47 8.69
N SER A 270 15.32 -8.38 8.90
CA SER A 270 13.89 -8.45 9.20
C SER A 270 13.18 -7.15 8.82
N ASN A 271 11.97 -7.28 8.28
CA ASN A 271 10.95 -6.27 8.30
C ASN A 271 9.86 -6.72 9.29
N PRO A 272 10.05 -6.51 10.59
CA PRO A 272 9.13 -7.02 11.59
C PRO A 272 7.88 -6.12 11.68
N PRO A 273 6.78 -6.59 12.27
CA PRO A 273 5.66 -5.73 12.63
C PRO A 273 6.14 -4.58 13.51
N TYR A 274 5.69 -3.36 13.20
CA TYR A 274 6.19 -2.16 13.89
C TYR A 274 5.12 -1.11 14.20
N ILE A 275 3.85 -1.41 13.96
CA ILE A 275 2.76 -0.48 14.20
C ILE A 275 2.22 -0.70 15.61
N ALA A 276 2.14 0.36 16.40
CA ALA A 276 1.50 0.31 17.71
C ALA A 276 -0.02 0.11 17.55
N SER A 277 -0.65 -0.65 18.44
CA SER A 277 -2.07 -1.00 18.35
C SER A 277 -3.02 0.21 18.34
N ASP A 278 -2.57 1.36 18.82
CA ASP A 278 -3.31 2.63 18.85
C ASP A 278 -3.01 3.56 17.66
N GLU A 279 -2.02 3.23 16.82
CA GLU A 279 -1.61 4.04 15.66
C GLU A 279 -2.35 3.68 14.36
N THR A 280 -3.54 3.11 14.41
CA THR A 280 -4.32 2.71 13.23
C THR A 280 -4.67 3.87 12.28
N LYS A 281 -4.67 5.11 12.78
CA LYS A 281 -5.04 6.32 11.99
C LYS A 281 -4.07 6.67 10.85
N VAL A 282 -2.86 6.15 10.89
CA VAL A 282 -1.84 6.42 9.85
C VAL A 282 -1.86 5.39 8.72
N MET A 283 -2.66 4.34 8.88
CA MET A 283 -2.77 3.26 7.91
C MET A 283 -3.86 3.53 6.89
N SER A 284 -3.70 2.99 5.69
CA SER A 284 -4.75 2.96 4.70
C SER A 284 -5.87 1.99 5.10
N GLU A 285 -7.08 2.27 4.66
CA GLU A 285 -8.27 1.48 5.01
C GLU A 285 -8.18 0.04 4.48
N ASP A 286 -7.61 -0.14 3.30
CA ASP A 286 -7.39 -1.46 2.68
C ASP A 286 -6.40 -2.33 3.48
N THR A 287 -5.31 -1.75 3.96
CA THR A 287 -4.34 -2.44 4.83
C THR A 287 -5.01 -2.90 6.12
N LEU A 288 -5.73 -2.01 6.82
CA LEU A 288 -6.40 -2.33 8.08
C LEU A 288 -7.46 -3.43 7.96
N LEU A 289 -8.17 -3.49 6.82
CA LEU A 289 -9.27 -4.42 6.63
C LEU A 289 -8.84 -5.80 6.15
N HIS A 290 -7.69 -5.91 5.48
CA HIS A 290 -7.39 -7.11 4.70
C HIS A 290 -6.00 -7.71 4.91
N GLU A 291 -5.03 -6.94 5.40
CA GLU A 291 -3.71 -7.51 5.70
C GLU A 291 -3.68 -8.13 7.11
N PRO A 292 -2.90 -9.18 7.35
CA PRO A 292 -2.94 -9.90 8.63
C PRO A 292 -2.40 -9.03 9.77
N ASP A 293 -3.14 -8.95 10.87
CA ASP A 293 -2.77 -8.19 12.07
C ASP A 293 -1.37 -8.57 12.60
N GLU A 294 -1.05 -9.86 12.53
CA GLU A 294 0.25 -10.43 12.95
C GLU A 294 1.44 -9.86 12.18
N ALA A 295 1.21 -9.38 10.95
CA ALA A 295 2.25 -8.77 10.12
C ALA A 295 2.34 -7.24 10.29
N LEU A 296 1.41 -6.61 11.00
CA LEU A 296 1.27 -5.17 11.12
C LEU A 296 1.60 -4.67 12.52
N PHE A 297 1.02 -5.30 13.55
CA PHE A 297 1.01 -4.76 14.90
C PHE A 297 2.07 -5.38 15.80
N ALA A 298 2.67 -4.53 16.63
CA ALA A 298 3.60 -4.94 17.67
C ALA A 298 3.31 -4.22 19.00
N GLU A 299 3.59 -4.91 20.10
CA GLU A 299 3.57 -4.36 21.45
C GLU A 299 4.69 -3.33 21.66
N ASP A 300 4.76 -2.74 22.86
CA ASP A 300 5.81 -1.81 23.26
C ASP A 300 5.97 -0.63 22.27
N GLU A 301 4.85 0.04 21.96
CA GLU A 301 4.83 1.16 20.99
C GLU A 301 5.41 0.78 19.61
N GLY A 302 5.23 -0.48 19.19
CA GLY A 302 5.76 -1.00 17.93
C GLY A 302 7.25 -1.40 17.99
N LEU A 303 7.85 -1.47 19.19
CA LEU A 303 9.30 -1.70 19.35
C LEU A 303 9.66 -3.11 19.84
N TYR A 304 8.67 -3.93 20.20
CA TYR A 304 8.88 -5.26 20.77
C TYR A 304 9.83 -6.13 19.94
N PHE A 305 9.55 -6.30 18.66
CA PHE A 305 10.37 -7.17 17.80
C PHE A 305 11.80 -6.65 17.61
N TYR A 306 12.00 -5.34 17.54
CA TYR A 306 13.35 -4.78 17.44
C TYR A 306 14.19 -5.10 18.68
N ARG A 307 13.58 -5.07 19.88
CA ARG A 307 14.28 -5.42 21.13
C ARG A 307 14.64 -6.91 21.16
N GLU A 308 13.63 -7.76 20.91
CA GLU A 308 13.81 -9.21 20.98
C GLU A 308 14.81 -9.70 19.92
N ILE A 309 14.65 -9.29 18.67
CA ILE A 309 15.56 -9.71 17.60
C ILE A 309 16.97 -9.14 17.82
N SER A 310 17.10 -7.91 18.30
CA SER A 310 18.43 -7.36 18.62
C SER A 310 19.10 -8.13 19.76
N PHE A 311 18.37 -8.44 20.83
CA PHE A 311 18.93 -9.13 21.99
C PHE A 311 19.34 -10.55 21.66
N GLN A 312 18.42 -11.35 21.14
CA GLN A 312 18.65 -12.76 20.82
C GLN A 312 19.60 -12.94 19.63
N GLY A 313 19.50 -12.08 18.61
CA GLY A 313 20.29 -12.15 17.37
C GLY A 313 21.81 -12.11 17.59
N LYS A 314 22.27 -11.50 18.69
CA LYS A 314 23.70 -11.52 19.04
C LYS A 314 24.28 -12.94 19.21
N GLU A 315 23.47 -13.88 19.71
CA GLU A 315 23.92 -15.25 19.84
C GLU A 315 24.03 -15.98 18.52
N TYR A 316 23.19 -15.58 17.56
CA TYR A 316 23.09 -16.21 16.24
C TYR A 316 24.01 -15.62 15.19
N LEU A 317 24.45 -14.39 15.36
CA LEU A 317 25.46 -13.77 14.47
C LEU A 317 26.87 -14.27 14.78
N ARG A 318 27.69 -14.46 13.73
CA ARG A 318 29.14 -14.55 13.90
C ARG A 318 29.74 -13.20 14.36
N ASN A 319 30.96 -13.23 14.86
CA ASN A 319 31.71 -11.99 15.04
C ASN A 319 31.93 -11.30 13.68
N GLY A 320 31.70 -10.01 13.60
CA GLY A 320 31.67 -9.24 12.36
C GLY A 320 30.39 -9.33 11.56
N GLY A 321 29.41 -10.15 11.99
CA GLY A 321 28.11 -10.27 11.31
C GLY A 321 27.21 -9.05 11.54
N TYR A 322 26.23 -8.88 10.66
CA TYR A 322 25.35 -7.71 10.61
C TYR A 322 23.91 -8.06 10.95
N ILE A 323 23.20 -7.11 11.56
CA ILE A 323 21.76 -7.13 11.72
C ILE A 323 21.17 -5.91 11.01
N LEU A 324 20.09 -6.12 10.25
CA LEU A 324 19.41 -5.09 9.49
C LEU A 324 17.91 -5.14 9.77
N PHE A 325 17.33 -3.96 10.01
CA PHE A 325 15.87 -3.81 10.19
C PHE A 325 15.32 -2.78 9.24
N GLU A 326 14.16 -3.07 8.62
CA GLU A 326 13.26 -2.01 8.18
C GLU A 326 12.60 -1.37 9.39
N THR A 327 12.33 -0.07 9.33
CA THR A 327 11.71 0.68 10.44
C THR A 327 10.60 1.59 9.95
N GLY A 328 9.59 1.78 10.81
CA GLY A 328 8.58 2.80 10.61
C GLY A 328 9.19 4.21 10.52
N TYR A 329 8.51 5.11 9.84
CA TYR A 329 9.00 6.43 9.45
C TYR A 329 9.51 7.35 10.59
N LYS A 330 9.18 7.03 11.85
CA LYS A 330 9.66 7.77 13.05
C LYS A 330 10.54 6.95 13.98
N GLN A 331 10.71 5.66 13.71
CA GLN A 331 11.30 4.73 14.67
C GLN A 331 12.83 4.56 14.54
N ALA A 332 13.42 4.95 13.41
CA ALA A 332 14.82 4.65 13.08
C ALA A 332 15.81 5.08 14.19
N GLU A 333 15.65 6.27 14.78
CA GLU A 333 16.53 6.74 15.87
C GLU A 333 16.36 5.92 17.16
N THR A 334 15.13 5.48 17.45
CA THR A 334 14.84 4.64 18.63
C THR A 334 15.39 3.24 18.43
N VAL A 335 15.22 2.64 17.25
CA VAL A 335 15.77 1.33 16.90
C VAL A 335 17.29 1.36 16.94
N LYS A 336 17.91 2.42 16.42
CA LYS A 336 19.36 2.64 16.54
C LYS A 336 19.82 2.59 18.00
N LYS A 337 19.14 3.31 18.89
CA LYS A 337 19.48 3.30 20.33
C LYS A 337 19.29 1.91 20.96
N ILE A 338 18.24 1.18 20.59
CA ILE A 338 18.02 -0.21 21.05
C ILE A 338 19.24 -1.07 20.66
N MET A 339 19.67 -1.01 19.41
CA MET A 339 20.82 -1.78 18.92
C MET A 339 22.14 -1.38 19.61
N GLU A 340 22.38 -0.08 19.82
CA GLU A 340 23.56 0.42 20.54
C GLU A 340 23.59 -0.05 22.00
N ILE A 341 22.45 0.02 22.71
CA ILE A 341 22.32 -0.46 24.10
C ILE A 341 22.51 -1.98 24.17
N THR A 342 22.01 -2.72 23.19
CA THR A 342 22.21 -4.16 23.08
C THR A 342 23.67 -4.51 22.79
N GLY A 343 24.48 -3.53 22.36
CA GLY A 343 25.92 -3.66 22.20
C GLY A 343 26.40 -3.91 20.77
N TYR A 344 25.54 -3.68 19.76
CA TYR A 344 25.98 -3.59 18.37
C TYR A 344 26.86 -2.36 18.18
N LYS A 345 27.80 -2.44 17.24
CA LYS A 345 28.69 -1.37 16.83
C LYS A 345 28.36 -0.94 15.41
N ASN A 346 28.96 0.19 14.98
CA ASN A 346 28.74 0.71 13.63
C ASN A 346 27.26 0.83 13.26
N VAL A 347 26.42 1.29 14.21
CA VAL A 347 24.98 1.39 14.00
C VAL A 347 24.68 2.61 13.14
N ASN A 348 24.09 2.37 11.97
CA ASN A 348 23.80 3.40 10.98
C ASN A 348 22.32 3.39 10.58
N ILE A 349 21.81 4.56 10.23
CA ILE A 349 20.47 4.73 9.65
C ILE A 349 20.62 5.02 8.16
N ILE A 350 19.99 4.22 7.34
CA ILE A 350 19.90 4.39 5.89
C ILE A 350 18.56 5.04 5.56
N LYS A 351 18.59 6.05 4.72
CA LYS A 351 17.42 6.81 4.33
C LYS A 351 16.96 6.44 2.92
N ASP A 352 15.64 6.50 2.73
CA ASP A 352 15.04 6.38 1.41
C ASP A 352 15.24 7.65 0.56
N MET A 353 14.72 7.64 -0.67
CA MET A 353 14.79 8.79 -1.59
C MET A 353 14.03 10.03 -1.08
N GLN A 354 13.12 9.87 -0.11
CA GLN A 354 12.41 10.96 0.56
C GLN A 354 13.16 11.50 1.78
N ASN A 355 14.40 11.01 2.03
CA ASN A 355 15.22 11.36 3.18
C ASN A 355 14.64 10.91 4.54
N ILE A 356 13.80 9.87 4.55
CA ILE A 356 13.23 9.25 5.74
C ILE A 356 14.11 8.05 6.13
N GLY A 357 14.45 7.90 7.42
CA GLY A 357 15.16 6.73 7.92
C GLY A 357 14.27 5.48 7.78
N ARG A 358 14.70 4.55 6.91
CA ARG A 358 13.96 3.31 6.62
C ARG A 358 14.66 2.05 7.07
N VAL A 359 15.97 2.07 7.12
CA VAL A 359 16.75 0.90 7.49
C VAL A 359 17.74 1.26 8.60
N VAL A 360 17.82 0.41 9.60
CA VAL A 360 18.85 0.51 10.63
C VAL A 360 19.73 -0.72 10.55
N THR A 361 21.05 -0.49 10.43
CA THR A 361 22.05 -1.55 10.36
C THR A 361 22.94 -1.52 11.60
N GLY A 362 23.45 -2.66 12.04
CA GLY A 362 24.41 -2.73 13.12
C GLY A 362 25.28 -3.98 12.99
N GLN A 363 26.50 -3.92 13.55
CA GLN A 363 27.47 -4.98 13.45
C GLN A 363 27.78 -5.59 14.82
N LYS A 364 27.79 -6.91 14.91
CA LYS A 364 28.28 -7.62 16.09
C LYS A 364 29.82 -7.62 16.05
N LEU A 365 30.47 -6.87 16.95
CA LEU A 365 31.91 -6.94 17.21
C LEU A 365 32.11 -7.41 18.63
N GLU A 366 32.85 -8.50 18.79
CA GLU A 366 33.35 -8.92 20.11
C GLU A 366 34.46 -7.96 20.53
N SER A 367 34.35 -7.48 21.78
CA SER A 367 35.34 -6.61 22.41
C SER A 367 36.57 -7.39 22.83
#